data_3944e63c09de864353145de559fba8de
#
_entry.id   3944e63c09de864353145de559fba8de
#
_cell.length_a   1.000
_cell.length_b   1.000
_cell.length_c   1.000
_cell.angle_alpha   90.00
_cell.angle_beta   90.00
_cell.angle_gamma   90.00
#
_symmetry.space_group_name_H-M   'P 1'
#
loop_
_entity.id
_entity.type
_entity.pdbx_description
1 polymer ?
#
loop_
_entity_poly.entity_id
_entity_poly.type
_entity_poly.pdbx_seq_one_letter_code
_entity_poly.pdbx_strand_id
1 'polypeptide(L)'
;IPLPKVNVKIVNPKDGQEQKYDEVGEVCFHAPNIMSGYFKNPKETDNIIKTHADNKKWIHTGDLGSVDQEGFLTFHGRIKKIYLTKGSDNNVYKLFPMQIENELIKNEEVLECGTIVVPDQEKIHVAIAFVRVKVGLEKETVRGKILEFARAHLPEHAIPKKIMLIEKMPYTQSNKIDYKKLEEKYQKENR
;
A
#
# COMPACT_ATOMS: atom_id res chain seq x y z
N ILE A 1 -0.99 -18.82 5.49
CA ILE A 1 -0.03 -19.89 5.80
C ILE A 1 0.71 -20.21 4.51
N PRO A 2 2.05 -20.30 4.51
CA PRO A 2 2.84 -20.64 3.33
C PRO A 2 2.52 -22.03 2.79
N LEU A 3 2.68 -22.21 1.48
CA LEU A 3 2.57 -23.52 0.84
C LEU A 3 3.70 -24.47 1.31
N PRO A 4 3.56 -25.80 1.22
CA PRO A 4 4.61 -26.75 1.52
C PRO A 4 5.91 -26.40 0.77
N LYS A 5 7.05 -26.50 1.44
CA LYS A 5 8.39 -26.15 0.95
C LYS A 5 8.62 -24.64 0.63
N VAL A 6 7.66 -23.78 0.92
CA VAL A 6 7.84 -22.32 0.89
C VAL A 6 8.12 -21.83 2.30
N ASN A 7 9.26 -21.21 2.49
CA ASN A 7 9.60 -20.53 3.72
C ASN A 7 9.33 -19.03 3.54
N VAL A 8 8.69 -18.40 4.51
CA VAL A 8 8.45 -16.97 4.55
C VAL A 8 9.08 -16.41 5.81
N LYS A 9 9.69 -15.25 5.71
CA LYS A 9 10.13 -14.46 6.86
C LYS A 9 9.93 -12.98 6.61
N ILE A 10 9.85 -12.25 7.68
CA ILE A 10 9.75 -10.78 7.65
C ILE A 10 11.10 -10.23 8.05
N VAL A 11 11.66 -9.32 7.27
CA VAL A 11 12.94 -8.68 7.56
C VAL A 11 12.80 -7.17 7.63
N ASN A 12 13.60 -6.56 8.49
CA ASN A 12 13.69 -5.10 8.53
C ASN A 12 14.36 -4.60 7.22
N PRO A 13 13.71 -3.73 6.44
CA PRO A 13 14.25 -3.27 5.16
C PRO A 13 15.55 -2.45 5.29
N LYS A 14 15.89 -1.95 6.49
CA LYS A 14 17.07 -1.10 6.72
C LYS A 14 18.34 -1.91 6.99
N ASP A 15 18.25 -2.95 7.80
CA ASP A 15 19.38 -3.73 8.27
C ASP A 15 19.34 -5.21 7.88
N GLY A 16 18.21 -5.68 7.31
CA GLY A 16 18.02 -7.06 6.87
C GLY A 16 17.81 -8.06 7.99
N GLN A 17 17.67 -7.61 9.25
CA GLN A 17 17.43 -8.49 10.39
C GLN A 17 16.00 -9.04 10.36
N GLU A 18 15.85 -10.29 10.76
CA GLU A 18 14.56 -10.94 10.85
C GLU A 18 13.72 -10.32 11.98
N GLN A 19 12.48 -9.99 11.65
CA GLN A 19 11.51 -9.41 12.58
C GLN A 19 10.82 -10.50 13.39
N LYS A 20 10.33 -10.13 14.57
CA LYS A 20 9.48 -11.01 15.40
C LYS A 20 8.08 -11.11 14.82
N TYR A 21 7.28 -12.04 15.37
CA TYR A 21 5.85 -12.10 15.06
C TYR A 21 5.17 -10.77 15.30
N ASP A 22 4.20 -10.44 14.45
CA ASP A 22 3.41 -9.21 14.45
C ASP A 22 4.18 -7.92 14.14
N GLU A 23 5.52 -7.98 13.98
CA GLU A 23 6.31 -6.85 13.56
C GLU A 23 6.28 -6.68 12.03
N VAL A 24 6.12 -5.43 11.58
CA VAL A 24 6.06 -5.10 10.15
C VAL A 24 7.46 -4.97 9.56
N GLY A 25 7.71 -5.68 8.46
CA GLY A 25 8.93 -5.61 7.67
C GLY A 25 8.72 -6.04 6.24
N GLU A 26 9.80 -6.21 5.48
CA GLU A 26 9.76 -6.74 4.13
C GLU A 26 9.47 -8.22 4.13
N VAL A 27 8.48 -8.62 3.34
CA VAL A 27 8.19 -10.04 3.13
C VAL A 27 9.25 -10.65 2.24
N CYS A 28 9.97 -11.64 2.76
CA CYS A 28 10.93 -12.43 2.01
C CYS A 28 10.49 -13.88 1.95
N PHE A 29 10.71 -14.53 0.80
CA PHE A 29 10.41 -15.95 0.69
C PHE A 29 11.55 -16.74 0.01
N HIS A 30 11.67 -18.01 0.39
CA HIS A 30 12.53 -18.99 -0.21
C HIS A 30 11.70 -20.21 -0.62
N ALA A 31 11.90 -20.69 -1.84
CA ALA A 31 11.24 -21.89 -2.36
C ALA A 31 12.14 -22.58 -3.39
N PRO A 32 11.97 -23.89 -3.65
CA PRO A 32 12.77 -24.61 -4.63
C PRO A 32 12.63 -24.09 -6.07
N ASN A 33 11.53 -23.43 -6.37
CA ASN A 33 11.16 -22.91 -7.70
C ASN A 33 11.31 -21.41 -7.84
N ILE A 34 12.12 -20.74 -7.01
CA ILE A 34 12.41 -19.33 -7.21
C ILE A 34 13.14 -19.12 -8.54
N MET A 35 12.91 -17.95 -9.15
CA MET A 35 13.60 -17.57 -10.39
C MET A 35 15.12 -17.58 -10.20
N SER A 36 15.85 -17.89 -11.27
CA SER A 36 17.32 -17.78 -11.28
C SER A 36 17.80 -16.34 -11.35
N GLY A 37 16.96 -15.43 -11.86
CA GLY A 37 17.25 -14.01 -12.01
C GLY A 37 16.49 -13.38 -13.18
N TYR A 38 16.68 -12.08 -13.37
CA TYR A 38 16.15 -11.35 -14.52
C TYR A 38 17.06 -11.50 -15.74
N PHE A 39 16.47 -11.80 -16.88
CA PHE A 39 17.21 -11.96 -18.14
C PHE A 39 18.01 -10.70 -18.48
N LYS A 40 19.32 -10.85 -18.68
CA LYS A 40 20.27 -9.75 -18.98
C LYS A 40 20.22 -8.57 -18.00
N ASN A 41 19.77 -8.78 -16.77
CA ASN A 41 19.72 -7.73 -15.74
C ASN A 41 20.23 -8.25 -14.38
N PRO A 42 21.57 -8.47 -14.27
CA PRO A 42 22.17 -8.96 -13.02
C PRO A 42 21.98 -7.99 -11.86
N LYS A 43 22.06 -6.69 -12.11
CA LYS A 43 21.89 -5.66 -11.07
C LYS A 43 20.52 -5.76 -10.37
N GLU A 44 19.45 -5.93 -11.13
CA GLU A 44 18.11 -6.08 -10.53
C GLU A 44 17.93 -7.46 -9.90
N THR A 45 18.60 -8.48 -10.44
CA THR A 45 18.65 -9.81 -9.82
C THR A 45 19.26 -9.74 -8.42
N ASP A 46 20.41 -9.09 -8.27
CA ASP A 46 21.12 -8.94 -6.97
C ASP A 46 20.32 -8.08 -5.97
N ASN A 47 19.53 -7.13 -6.47
CA ASN A 47 18.63 -6.34 -5.62
C ASN A 47 17.51 -7.18 -4.99
N ILE A 48 17.03 -8.20 -5.72
CA ILE A 48 15.86 -8.99 -5.33
C ILE A 48 16.22 -10.33 -4.73
N ILE A 49 17.27 -11.00 -5.24
CA ILE A 49 17.73 -12.29 -4.72
C ILE A 49 18.94 -12.08 -3.83
N LYS A 50 18.79 -12.29 -2.53
CA LYS A 50 19.89 -12.14 -1.56
C LYS A 50 20.14 -13.45 -0.83
N THR A 51 21.42 -13.73 -0.57
CA THR A 51 21.81 -14.83 0.30
C THR A 51 21.81 -14.34 1.74
N HIS A 52 21.05 -15.00 2.61
CA HIS A 52 20.98 -14.66 4.03
C HIS A 52 21.95 -15.50 4.87
N ALA A 53 21.98 -15.25 6.17
CA ALA A 53 22.88 -15.94 7.12
C ALA A 53 22.67 -17.47 7.16
N ASP A 54 21.53 -17.96 6.75
CA ASP A 54 21.22 -19.39 6.61
C ASP A 54 21.77 -20.03 5.32
N ASN A 55 22.56 -19.29 4.53
CA ASN A 55 23.11 -19.67 3.23
C ASN A 55 22.05 -19.99 2.15
N LYS A 56 20.79 -19.60 2.37
CA LYS A 56 19.73 -19.76 1.39
C LYS A 56 19.53 -18.46 0.60
N LYS A 57 19.09 -18.61 -0.65
CA LYS A 57 18.67 -17.49 -1.49
C LYS A 57 17.22 -17.13 -1.15
N TRP A 58 17.00 -15.87 -0.82
CA TRP A 58 15.69 -15.32 -0.49
C TRP A 58 15.30 -14.27 -1.51
N ILE A 59 14.03 -14.31 -1.92
CA ILE A 59 13.42 -13.24 -2.74
C ILE A 59 12.95 -12.13 -1.82
N HIS A 60 13.47 -10.93 -2.02
CA HIS A 60 12.99 -9.69 -1.44
C HIS A 60 11.86 -9.14 -2.30
N THR A 61 10.62 -9.20 -1.80
CA THR A 61 9.43 -8.89 -2.62
C THR A 61 9.21 -7.40 -2.82
N GLY A 62 9.79 -6.57 -1.97
CA GLY A 62 9.47 -5.14 -1.88
C GLY A 62 8.07 -4.89 -1.28
N ASP A 63 7.41 -5.92 -0.79
CA ASP A 63 6.14 -5.85 -0.08
C ASP A 63 6.36 -5.81 1.43
N LEU A 64 5.58 -5.00 2.13
CA LEU A 64 5.54 -4.99 3.59
C LEU A 64 4.46 -5.93 4.10
N GLY A 65 4.78 -6.66 5.14
CA GLY A 65 3.86 -7.55 5.83
C GLY A 65 4.30 -7.84 7.25
N SER A 66 3.46 -8.55 7.97
CA SER A 66 3.76 -9.15 9.26
C SER A 66 3.24 -10.59 9.27
N VAL A 67 3.85 -11.45 10.06
CA VAL A 67 3.39 -12.83 10.26
C VAL A 67 3.06 -12.99 11.72
N ASP A 68 1.88 -13.53 12.02
CA ASP A 68 1.48 -13.84 13.38
C ASP A 68 2.04 -15.20 13.85
N GLN A 69 1.82 -15.55 15.13
CA GLN A 69 2.28 -16.80 15.72
C GLN A 69 1.62 -18.05 15.09
N GLU A 70 0.49 -17.89 14.43
CA GLU A 70 -0.23 -18.96 13.74
C GLU A 70 0.25 -19.11 12.28
N GLY A 71 1.14 -18.24 11.82
CA GLY A 71 1.73 -18.24 10.48
C GLY A 71 0.89 -17.58 9.40
N PHE A 72 -0.11 -16.76 9.77
CA PHE A 72 -0.85 -15.96 8.82
C PHE A 72 -0.07 -14.70 8.45
N LEU A 73 0.05 -14.47 7.14
CA LEU A 73 0.69 -13.30 6.59
C LEU A 73 -0.35 -12.19 6.38
N THR A 74 -0.14 -11.06 7.03
CA THR A 74 -0.90 -9.82 6.79
C THR A 74 -0.09 -8.90 5.88
N PHE A 75 -0.69 -8.47 4.78
CA PHE A 75 -0.07 -7.56 3.81
C PHE A 75 -0.35 -6.10 4.17
N HIS A 76 0.69 -5.26 4.24
CA HIS A 76 0.61 -3.85 4.64
C HIS A 76 0.88 -2.87 3.49
N GLY A 77 1.31 -3.35 2.31
CA GLY A 77 1.57 -2.50 1.15
C GLY A 77 2.94 -2.72 0.53
N ARG A 78 3.43 -1.72 -0.23
CA ARG A 78 4.74 -1.77 -0.89
C ARG A 78 5.73 -0.81 -0.26
N ILE A 79 6.99 -1.21 -0.10
CA ILE A 79 8.06 -0.37 0.44
C ILE A 79 8.20 0.93 -0.38
N LYS A 80 8.15 0.84 -1.72
CA LYS A 80 8.24 1.99 -2.63
C LYS A 80 7.01 2.91 -2.62
N LYS A 81 5.93 2.53 -1.91
CA LYS A 81 4.70 3.30 -1.76
C LYS A 81 4.46 3.75 -0.30
N ILE A 82 5.53 3.92 0.45
CA ILE A 82 5.50 4.56 1.76
C ILE A 82 5.85 6.03 1.56
N TYR A 83 4.98 6.90 2.01
CA TYR A 83 5.20 8.34 1.98
C TYR A 83 5.35 8.88 3.40
N LEU A 84 5.94 10.06 3.52
CA LEU A 84 6.00 10.76 4.80
C LEU A 84 4.93 11.85 4.81
N THR A 85 4.22 11.97 5.90
CA THR A 85 3.26 13.04 6.13
C THR A 85 3.44 13.63 7.52
N LYS A 86 3.00 14.86 7.73
CA LYS A 86 3.09 15.56 9.00
C LYS A 86 1.71 15.58 9.66
N GLY A 87 1.64 15.13 10.92
CA GLY A 87 0.43 15.23 11.73
C GLY A 87 0.18 16.64 12.26
N SER A 88 -0.97 16.85 12.89
CA SER A 88 -1.31 18.11 13.58
C SER A 88 -0.39 18.42 14.77
N ASP A 89 0.20 17.39 15.35
CA ASP A 89 1.21 17.46 16.41
C ASP A 89 2.63 17.78 15.91
N ASN A 90 2.79 18.11 14.64
CA ASN A 90 4.06 18.35 13.95
C ASN A 90 5.00 17.13 13.82
N ASN A 91 4.62 15.96 14.30
CA ASN A 91 5.39 14.74 14.11
C ASN A 91 5.27 14.19 12.69
N VAL A 92 6.31 13.46 12.26
CA VAL A 92 6.35 12.84 10.94
C VAL A 92 5.89 11.39 11.03
N TYR A 93 4.91 11.03 10.24
CA TYR A 93 4.30 9.71 10.17
C TYR A 93 4.50 9.08 8.80
N LYS A 94 4.41 7.75 8.75
CA LYS A 94 4.35 7.01 7.49
C LYS A 94 2.91 6.97 6.98
N LEU A 95 2.72 7.33 5.72
CA LEU A 95 1.43 7.29 5.03
C LEU A 95 1.42 6.11 4.06
N PHE A 96 0.45 5.24 4.24
CA PHE A 96 0.26 4.03 3.44
C PHE A 96 -1.05 4.12 2.65
N PRO A 97 -1.01 4.40 1.33
CA PRO A 97 -2.24 4.53 0.52
C PRO A 97 -3.14 3.32 0.60
N MET A 98 -2.58 2.12 0.58
CA MET A 98 -3.34 0.88 0.67
C MET A 98 -4.11 0.72 1.98
N GLN A 99 -3.57 1.22 3.09
CA GLN A 99 -4.28 1.20 4.38
C GLN A 99 -5.57 2.02 4.29
N ILE A 100 -5.50 3.17 3.62
CA ILE A 100 -6.65 4.03 3.36
C ILE A 100 -7.66 3.31 2.46
N GLU A 101 -7.20 2.70 1.38
CA GLU A 101 -8.06 1.93 0.46
C GLU A 101 -8.78 0.79 1.17
N ASN A 102 -8.03 -0.02 1.93
CA ASN A 102 -8.55 -1.15 2.69
C ASN A 102 -9.58 -0.74 3.74
N GLU A 103 -9.43 0.45 4.32
CA GLU A 103 -10.39 0.94 5.29
C GLU A 103 -11.63 1.51 4.61
N LEU A 104 -11.47 2.35 3.59
CA LEU A 104 -12.58 2.98 2.91
C LEU A 104 -13.50 1.98 2.18
N ILE A 105 -12.95 0.86 1.68
CA ILE A 105 -13.76 -0.18 1.02
C ILE A 105 -14.72 -0.90 1.99
N LYS A 106 -14.52 -0.80 3.29
CA LYS A 106 -15.44 -1.36 4.30
C LYS A 106 -16.74 -0.55 4.43
N ASN A 107 -16.75 0.69 3.95
CA ASN A 107 -17.96 1.50 3.94
C ASN A 107 -18.95 0.96 2.90
N GLU A 108 -20.19 0.74 3.31
CA GLU A 108 -21.24 0.10 2.51
C GLU A 108 -21.57 0.82 1.18
N GLU A 109 -21.31 2.12 1.10
CA GLU A 109 -21.57 2.93 -0.08
C GLU A 109 -20.42 2.88 -1.09
N VAL A 110 -19.24 2.40 -0.68
CA VAL A 110 -18.02 2.33 -1.49
C VAL A 110 -17.95 1.02 -2.26
N LEU A 111 -17.78 1.10 -3.57
CA LEU A 111 -17.59 -0.05 -4.46
C LEU A 111 -16.12 -0.28 -4.79
N GLU A 112 -15.36 0.80 -4.97
CA GLU A 112 -13.93 0.76 -5.29
C GLU A 112 -13.24 2.01 -4.73
N CYS A 113 -12.00 1.83 -4.32
CA CYS A 113 -11.18 2.93 -3.84
C CYS A 113 -9.76 2.80 -4.41
N GLY A 114 -9.21 3.92 -4.87
CA GLY A 114 -7.81 4.04 -5.27
C GLY A 114 -7.23 5.34 -4.71
N THR A 115 -6.12 5.27 -3.98
CA THR A 115 -5.54 6.42 -3.30
C THR A 115 -4.20 6.79 -3.90
N ILE A 116 -4.08 8.04 -4.33
CA ILE A 116 -2.81 8.65 -4.71
C ILE A 116 -2.28 9.51 -3.57
N VAL A 117 -0.98 9.75 -3.58
CA VAL A 117 -0.33 10.64 -2.63
C VAL A 117 0.34 11.77 -3.40
N VAL A 118 0.08 12.98 -2.98
CA VAL A 118 0.60 14.18 -3.64
C VAL A 118 1.41 15.01 -2.64
N PRO A 119 2.43 15.76 -3.10
CA PRO A 119 3.14 16.72 -2.26
C PRO A 119 2.20 17.78 -1.71
N ASP A 120 2.47 18.22 -0.48
CA ASP A 120 1.72 19.27 0.21
C ASP A 120 2.69 20.20 0.95
N GLN A 121 2.42 21.50 0.93
CA GLN A 121 3.32 22.51 1.50
C GLN A 121 3.40 22.44 3.03
N GLU A 122 2.32 22.07 3.70
CA GLU A 122 2.23 22.01 5.16
C GLU A 122 2.52 20.61 5.70
N LYS A 123 1.99 19.58 5.03
CA LYS A 123 2.01 18.19 5.50
C LYS A 123 3.05 17.30 4.82
N ILE A 124 3.95 17.82 3.99
CA ILE A 124 4.91 17.09 3.16
C ILE A 124 4.18 16.33 2.04
N HIS A 125 3.31 15.38 2.40
CA HIS A 125 2.41 14.68 1.48
C HIS A 125 1.03 14.52 2.12
N VAL A 126 0.03 14.44 1.24
CA VAL A 126 -1.36 14.15 1.62
C VAL A 126 -1.97 13.10 0.69
N ALA A 127 -2.90 12.34 1.22
CA ALA A 127 -3.66 11.35 0.45
C ALA A 127 -4.87 12.00 -0.24
N ILE A 128 -5.11 11.59 -1.48
CA ILE A 128 -6.31 11.90 -2.25
C ILE A 128 -6.97 10.56 -2.60
N ALA A 129 -8.16 10.30 -2.10
CA ALA A 129 -8.88 9.07 -2.36
C ALA A 129 -9.87 9.25 -3.52
N PHE A 130 -9.72 8.44 -4.56
CA PHE A 130 -10.69 8.30 -5.64
C PHE A 130 -11.63 7.16 -5.30
N VAL A 131 -12.92 7.45 -5.24
CA VAL A 131 -13.92 6.50 -4.77
C VAL A 131 -15.03 6.36 -5.80
N ARG A 132 -15.33 5.11 -6.17
CA ARG A 132 -16.54 4.77 -6.91
C ARG A 132 -17.62 4.31 -5.93
N VAL A 133 -18.76 4.94 -5.97
CA VAL A 133 -19.87 4.66 -5.06
C VAL A 133 -21.05 4.02 -5.78
N LYS A 134 -22.00 3.50 -5.03
CA LYS A 134 -23.27 2.96 -5.54
C LYS A 134 -24.05 4.05 -6.31
N VAL A 135 -24.79 3.63 -7.33
CA VAL A 135 -25.60 4.52 -8.17
C VAL A 135 -26.79 5.04 -7.37
N GLY A 136 -27.20 6.29 -7.66
CA GLY A 136 -28.39 6.89 -7.06
C GLY A 136 -28.15 7.67 -5.77
N LEU A 137 -26.88 7.78 -5.32
CA LEU A 137 -26.52 8.56 -4.14
C LEU A 137 -26.23 10.02 -4.52
N GLU A 138 -26.66 10.94 -3.65
CA GLU A 138 -26.35 12.36 -3.79
C GLU A 138 -24.86 12.61 -3.47
N LYS A 139 -24.13 13.23 -4.42
CA LYS A 139 -22.64 13.26 -4.41
C LYS A 139 -22.06 13.96 -3.18
N GLU A 140 -22.61 15.08 -2.75
CA GLU A 140 -22.04 15.81 -1.60
C GLU A 140 -22.32 15.08 -0.29
N THR A 141 -23.53 14.55 -0.13
CA THR A 141 -23.91 13.77 1.05
C THR A 141 -23.05 12.52 1.19
N VAL A 142 -22.83 11.75 0.11
CA VAL A 142 -22.03 10.52 0.18
C VAL A 142 -20.54 10.83 0.41
N ARG A 143 -20.04 11.92 -0.15
CA ARG A 143 -18.67 12.38 0.10
C ARG A 143 -18.46 12.72 1.57
N GLY A 144 -19.41 13.44 2.19
CA GLY A 144 -19.40 13.77 3.61
C GLY A 144 -19.35 12.51 4.49
N LYS A 145 -20.24 11.55 4.24
CA LYS A 145 -20.30 10.29 4.97
C LYS A 145 -19.00 9.48 4.87
N ILE A 146 -18.40 9.38 3.67
CA ILE A 146 -17.13 8.68 3.49
C ILE A 146 -16.00 9.37 4.26
N LEU A 147 -16.00 10.71 4.30
CA LEU A 147 -15.00 11.47 5.05
C LEU A 147 -15.19 11.28 6.57
N GLU A 148 -16.41 11.26 7.06
CA GLU A 148 -16.73 10.95 8.47
C GLU A 148 -16.31 9.52 8.83
N PHE A 149 -16.60 8.56 7.95
CA PHE A 149 -16.14 7.19 8.11
C PHE A 149 -14.62 7.13 8.20
N ALA A 150 -13.90 7.82 7.30
CA ALA A 150 -12.44 7.90 7.32
C ALA A 150 -11.92 8.47 8.66
N ARG A 151 -12.55 9.52 9.20
CA ARG A 151 -12.19 10.13 10.48
C ARG A 151 -12.40 9.19 11.66
N ALA A 152 -13.41 8.33 11.59
CA ALA A 152 -13.71 7.37 12.66
C ALA A 152 -12.78 6.15 12.69
N HIS A 153 -12.18 5.79 11.53
CA HIS A 153 -11.47 4.51 11.39
C HIS A 153 -9.99 4.65 11.00
N LEU A 154 -9.56 5.81 10.52
CA LEU A 154 -8.16 6.06 10.18
C LEU A 154 -7.48 6.98 11.20
N PRO A 155 -6.17 6.79 11.45
CA PRO A 155 -5.42 7.76 12.23
C PRO A 155 -5.42 9.12 11.52
N GLU A 156 -5.38 10.21 12.27
CA GLU A 156 -5.53 11.59 11.78
C GLU A 156 -4.64 11.90 10.58
N HIS A 157 -3.38 11.48 10.63
CA HIS A 157 -2.40 11.72 9.56
C HIS A 157 -2.67 10.94 8.26
N ALA A 158 -3.53 9.90 8.30
CA ALA A 158 -3.91 9.08 7.15
C ALA A 158 -5.29 9.45 6.57
N ILE A 159 -6.03 10.39 7.19
CA ILE A 159 -7.30 10.85 6.66
C ILE A 159 -7.05 11.55 5.31
N PRO A 160 -7.73 11.13 4.22
CA PRO A 160 -7.59 11.79 2.93
C PRO A 160 -7.91 13.28 2.99
N LYS A 161 -7.04 14.13 2.41
CA LYS A 161 -7.30 15.56 2.27
C LYS A 161 -8.53 15.83 1.39
N LYS A 162 -8.77 14.95 0.41
CA LYS A 162 -9.89 15.06 -0.54
C LYS A 162 -10.42 13.67 -0.91
N ILE A 163 -11.75 13.55 -0.94
CA ILE A 163 -12.46 12.42 -1.54
C ILE A 163 -12.95 12.86 -2.92
N MET A 164 -12.51 12.18 -3.98
CA MET A 164 -12.90 12.42 -5.36
C MET A 164 -13.81 11.30 -5.84
N LEU A 165 -15.08 11.61 -6.07
CA LEU A 165 -16.03 10.65 -6.60
C LEU A 165 -15.84 10.47 -8.10
N ILE A 166 -15.72 9.22 -8.55
CA ILE A 166 -15.55 8.87 -9.96
C ILE A 166 -16.58 7.83 -10.40
N GLU A 167 -17.03 7.94 -11.65
CA GLU A 167 -18.01 7.02 -12.22
C GLU A 167 -17.38 5.67 -12.61
N LYS A 168 -16.12 5.71 -13.08
CA LYS A 168 -15.38 4.53 -13.51
C LYS A 168 -13.95 4.60 -13.02
N MET A 169 -13.52 3.54 -12.31
CA MET A 169 -12.12 3.37 -11.92
C MET A 169 -11.27 3.05 -13.15
N PRO A 170 -10.13 3.72 -13.37
CA PRO A 170 -9.22 3.35 -14.44
C PRO A 170 -8.44 2.09 -14.10
N TYR A 171 -8.30 1.20 -15.07
CA TYR A 171 -7.53 -0.04 -14.94
C TYR A 171 -6.42 -0.13 -15.97
N THR A 172 -5.34 -0.81 -15.57
CA THR A 172 -4.27 -1.25 -16.45
C THR A 172 -4.73 -2.45 -17.29
N GLN A 173 -3.92 -2.85 -18.28
CA GLN A 173 -4.18 -4.07 -19.07
C GLN A 173 -4.19 -5.35 -18.20
N SER A 174 -3.48 -5.34 -17.06
CA SER A 174 -3.46 -6.45 -16.09
C SER A 174 -4.58 -6.40 -15.05
N ASN A 175 -5.63 -5.63 -15.29
CA ASN A 175 -6.80 -5.45 -14.43
C ASN A 175 -6.47 -4.98 -13.00
N LYS A 176 -5.46 -4.11 -12.85
CA LYS A 176 -5.12 -3.42 -11.60
C LYS A 176 -5.47 -1.94 -11.74
N ILE A 177 -5.83 -1.28 -10.64
CA ILE A 177 -6.09 0.17 -10.63
C ILE A 177 -4.88 0.90 -11.25
N ASP A 178 -5.17 1.77 -12.21
CA ASP A 178 -4.16 2.59 -12.90
C ASP A 178 -3.96 3.92 -12.14
N TYR A 179 -3.09 3.87 -11.14
CA TYR A 179 -2.78 5.03 -10.31
C TYR A 179 -2.21 6.21 -11.10
N LYS A 180 -1.49 5.94 -12.20
CA LYS A 180 -0.97 7.01 -13.06
C LYS A 180 -2.10 7.82 -13.69
N LYS A 181 -3.14 7.15 -14.16
CA LYS A 181 -4.33 7.85 -14.67
C LYS A 181 -5.09 8.61 -13.59
N LEU A 182 -5.09 8.13 -12.35
CA LEU A 182 -5.67 8.87 -11.23
C LEU A 182 -4.85 10.13 -10.93
N GLU A 183 -3.52 10.05 -10.95
CA GLU A 183 -2.63 11.22 -10.81
C GLU A 183 -2.86 12.25 -11.92
N GLU A 184 -2.92 11.81 -13.18
CA GLU A 184 -3.21 12.68 -14.33
C GLU A 184 -4.59 13.36 -14.19
N LYS A 185 -5.59 12.64 -13.71
CA LYS A 185 -6.92 13.20 -13.45
C LYS A 185 -6.88 14.26 -12.35
N TYR A 186 -6.23 13.97 -11.24
CA TYR A 186 -6.05 14.93 -10.15
C TYR A 186 -5.40 16.24 -10.64
N GLN A 187 -4.31 16.13 -11.41
CA GLN A 187 -3.60 17.28 -11.96
C GLN A 187 -4.46 18.13 -12.89
N LYS A 188 -5.34 17.51 -13.70
CA LYS A 188 -6.26 18.23 -14.59
C LYS A 188 -7.34 19.01 -13.84
N GLU A 189 -7.83 18.47 -12.72
CA GLU A 189 -8.89 19.10 -11.92
C GLU A 189 -8.37 20.19 -10.95
N ASN A 190 -7.05 20.28 -10.74
CA ASN A 190 -6.42 21.24 -9.83
C ASN A 190 -5.47 22.23 -10.57
N ARG A 191 -5.57 22.32 -11.91
CA ARG A 191 -5.02 23.40 -12.74
C ARG A 191 -6.06 24.51 -12.90
#